data_b98b633ff7510d542ec9332304077b74
#
_entry.id   b98b633ff7510d542ec9332304077b74
#
_cell.length_a   1.000
_cell.length_b   1.000
_cell.length_c   1.000
_cell.angle_alpha   90.00
_cell.angle_beta   90.00
_cell.angle_gamma   90.00
#
_symmetry.space_group_name_H-M   'P 1'
#
loop_
_entity.id
_entity.type
_entity.pdbx_description
1 polymer ?
#
loop_
_entity_poly.entity_id
_entity_poly.type
_entity_poly.pdbx_seq_one_letter_code
_entity_poly.pdbx_strand_id
1 'polypeptide(L)'
;LLDRHGPGRVVFRNTRSAMSGFPKRVAHLVPLATENAPSTWRKQAERELAFDLGDMEAVERYNLTKDPRIVWLGQLLEELGEAKVLLICRSTEKVLSIERALARQVPVKAGVFHEDLTLVQRDRNAAWFAEQDGARLLICSEIGSEGRNFQFAHHLVLFDLPLNPELLEQRIGRL
;
A
#
# COMPACT_ATOMS: atom_id res chain seq x y z
N LEU A 1 19.33 21.75 -15.95
CA LEU A 1 19.51 23.20 -15.75
C LEU A 1 20.05 23.53 -14.35
N LEU A 2 19.56 22.88 -13.29
CA LEU A 2 20.06 23.03 -11.92
C LEU A 2 21.50 22.54 -11.74
N ASP A 3 21.92 21.52 -12.51
CA ASP A 3 23.26 20.94 -12.44
C ASP A 3 24.35 21.84 -13.08
N ARG A 4 23.97 22.86 -13.86
CA ARG A 4 24.93 23.77 -14.53
C ARG A 4 24.87 25.23 -14.08
N HIS A 5 23.77 25.69 -13.46
CA HIS A 5 23.53 27.10 -13.12
C HIS A 5 22.86 27.30 -11.76
N GLY A 6 22.91 26.33 -10.85
CA GLY A 6 22.35 26.45 -9.52
C GLY A 6 23.10 27.44 -8.63
N PRO A 7 22.44 27.98 -7.58
CA PRO A 7 23.11 28.85 -6.62
C PRO A 7 24.26 28.09 -5.99
N GLY A 8 25.48 28.60 -6.00
CA GLY A 8 26.77 27.97 -5.71
C GLY A 8 26.90 27.10 -4.43
N ARG A 9 25.86 26.34 -4.10
CA ARG A 9 25.85 25.27 -3.13
C ARG A 9 25.84 23.94 -3.85
N VAL A 10 26.73 23.05 -3.47
CA VAL A 10 26.85 21.71 -4.00
C VAL A 10 25.58 20.91 -3.64
N VAL A 11 24.73 20.62 -4.63
CA VAL A 11 23.60 19.75 -4.47
C VAL A 11 24.04 18.34 -4.86
N PHE A 12 24.17 17.45 -3.85
CA PHE A 12 24.42 16.04 -4.10
C PHE A 12 23.11 15.34 -4.45
N ARG A 13 22.95 14.86 -5.66
CA ARG A 13 21.87 13.97 -6.07
C ARG A 13 22.39 12.55 -6.09
N ASN A 14 22.16 11.80 -5.04
CA ASN A 14 22.43 10.36 -5.03
C ASN A 14 21.29 9.63 -5.71
N THR A 15 21.59 8.95 -6.83
CA THR A 15 20.66 7.98 -7.42
C THR A 15 20.94 6.61 -6.84
N ARG A 16 19.92 5.79 -6.59
CA ARG A 16 20.09 4.43 -6.06
C ARG A 16 21.05 3.57 -6.91
N SER A 17 21.10 3.80 -8.21
CA SER A 17 22.03 3.11 -9.13
C SER A 17 23.51 3.45 -8.89
N ALA A 18 23.80 4.58 -8.23
CA ALA A 18 25.16 5.01 -7.90
C ALA A 18 25.61 4.56 -6.50
N MET A 19 24.74 3.95 -5.71
CA MET A 19 25.01 3.54 -4.32
C MET A 19 25.03 2.02 -4.22
N SER A 20 26.12 1.45 -3.71
CA SER A 20 26.23 0.02 -3.39
C SER A 20 25.61 -0.26 -2.00
N GLY A 21 24.98 -1.43 -1.84
CA GLY A 21 24.48 -1.90 -0.54
C GLY A 21 22.98 -1.74 -0.34
N PHE A 22 22.20 -1.20 -1.29
CA PHE A 22 20.74 -1.19 -1.21
C PHE A 22 20.14 -2.49 -1.72
N PRO A 23 19.09 -3.01 -1.04
CA PRO A 23 18.35 -4.18 -1.52
C PRO A 23 17.80 -3.93 -2.93
N LYS A 24 17.86 -4.95 -3.79
CA LYS A 24 17.30 -4.88 -5.13
C LYS A 24 15.77 -4.84 -5.03
N ARG A 25 15.14 -3.86 -5.66
CA ARG A 25 13.70 -3.82 -5.86
C ARG A 25 13.30 -4.74 -7.01
N VAL A 26 12.32 -5.59 -6.78
CA VAL A 26 11.74 -6.47 -7.80
C VAL A 26 10.26 -6.15 -7.89
N ALA A 27 9.79 -5.77 -9.08
CA ALA A 27 8.39 -5.52 -9.35
C ALA A 27 7.71 -6.82 -9.81
N HIS A 28 6.61 -7.17 -9.18
CA HIS A 28 5.77 -8.30 -9.54
C HIS A 28 4.43 -7.77 -10.05
N LEU A 29 4.18 -7.93 -11.35
CA LEU A 29 2.88 -7.67 -11.96
C LEU A 29 2.09 -8.96 -11.98
N VAL A 30 1.02 -9.03 -11.19
CA VAL A 30 0.22 -10.23 -11.04
C VAL A 30 -1.12 -10.05 -11.76
N PRO A 31 -1.40 -10.82 -12.83
CA PRO A 31 -2.72 -10.85 -13.42
C PRO A 31 -3.70 -11.51 -12.44
N LEU A 32 -4.84 -10.85 -12.19
CA LEU A 32 -5.85 -11.38 -11.29
C LEU A 32 -6.79 -12.33 -12.02
N ALA A 33 -7.11 -13.46 -11.39
CA ALA A 33 -8.16 -14.36 -11.85
C ALA A 33 -9.54 -13.69 -11.59
N THR A 34 -10.27 -13.38 -12.65
CA THR A 34 -11.55 -12.64 -12.57
C THR A 34 -12.76 -13.49 -12.90
N GLU A 35 -12.59 -14.78 -13.21
CA GLU A 35 -13.65 -15.71 -13.64
C GLU A 35 -14.73 -15.87 -12.56
N ASN A 36 -14.34 -15.82 -11.30
CA ASN A 36 -15.24 -15.95 -10.14
C ASN A 36 -15.59 -14.61 -9.50
N ALA A 37 -15.19 -13.49 -10.11
CA ALA A 37 -15.50 -12.16 -9.61
C ALA A 37 -17.01 -11.89 -9.71
N PRO A 38 -17.61 -11.16 -8.73
CA PRO A 38 -18.99 -10.71 -8.84
C PRO A 38 -19.22 -9.90 -10.13
N SER A 39 -20.37 -10.06 -10.76
CA SER A 39 -20.71 -9.32 -12.00
C SER A 39 -20.63 -7.80 -11.84
N THR A 40 -20.76 -7.31 -10.59
CA THR A 40 -20.66 -5.89 -10.23
C THR A 40 -19.22 -5.42 -10.05
N TRP A 41 -18.25 -6.34 -9.95
CA TRP A 41 -16.85 -6.01 -9.66
C TRP A 41 -16.24 -5.05 -10.68
N ARG A 42 -16.46 -5.29 -11.97
CA ARG A 42 -15.92 -4.42 -13.03
C ARG A 42 -16.42 -2.99 -12.89
N LYS A 43 -17.73 -2.80 -12.67
CA LYS A 43 -18.33 -1.47 -12.46
C LYS A 43 -17.77 -0.78 -11.22
N GLN A 44 -17.49 -1.55 -10.16
CA GLN A 44 -16.86 -1.01 -8.96
C GLN A 44 -15.42 -0.57 -9.25
N ALA A 45 -14.62 -1.40 -9.94
CA ALA A 45 -13.25 -1.06 -10.31
C ALA A 45 -13.18 0.18 -11.23
N GLU A 46 -14.12 0.30 -12.18
CA GLU A 46 -14.27 1.49 -13.04
C GLU A 46 -14.58 2.75 -12.22
N ARG A 47 -15.45 2.66 -11.21
CA ARG A 47 -15.76 3.77 -10.30
C ARG A 47 -14.56 4.15 -9.43
N GLU A 48 -13.84 3.17 -8.93
CA GLU A 48 -12.59 3.41 -8.19
C GLU A 48 -11.59 4.18 -9.05
N LEU A 49 -11.42 3.76 -10.30
CA LEU A 49 -10.53 4.43 -11.24
C LEU A 49 -10.99 5.86 -11.53
N ALA A 50 -12.28 6.06 -11.81
CA ALA A 50 -12.83 7.39 -12.05
C ALA A 50 -12.63 8.34 -10.85
N PHE A 51 -12.82 7.84 -9.62
CA PHE A 51 -12.51 8.60 -8.41
C PHE A 51 -11.01 8.92 -8.32
N ASP A 52 -10.15 7.96 -8.63
CA ASP A 52 -8.70 8.14 -8.62
C ASP A 52 -8.22 9.15 -9.67
N LEU A 53 -8.96 9.28 -10.78
CA LEU A 53 -8.74 10.29 -11.82
C LEU A 53 -9.30 11.69 -11.45
N GLY A 54 -10.10 11.79 -10.40
CA GLY A 54 -10.79 13.03 -10.02
C GLY A 54 -12.09 13.29 -10.77
N ASP A 55 -12.59 12.31 -11.52
CA ASP A 55 -13.80 12.42 -12.33
C ASP A 55 -15.10 12.15 -11.54
N MET A 56 -14.99 11.71 -10.31
CA MET A 56 -16.13 11.39 -9.43
C MET A 56 -15.90 11.83 -8.00
N GLU A 57 -17.00 12.07 -7.29
CA GLU A 57 -16.98 12.25 -5.83
C GLU A 57 -16.56 10.97 -5.10
N ALA A 58 -16.07 11.15 -3.87
CA ALA A 58 -15.54 10.05 -3.05
C ALA A 58 -16.51 8.87 -2.94
N VAL A 59 -15.98 7.67 -3.07
CA VAL A 59 -16.74 6.45 -2.81
C VAL A 59 -16.79 6.23 -1.30
N GLU A 60 -17.98 6.39 -0.70
CA GLU A 60 -18.16 6.25 0.76
C GLU A 60 -17.84 4.85 1.28
N ARG A 61 -18.06 3.82 0.48
CA ARG A 61 -17.81 2.42 0.87
C ARG A 61 -17.48 1.55 -0.33
N TYR A 62 -16.45 0.72 -0.17
CA TYR A 62 -16.09 -0.30 -1.15
C TYR A 62 -16.63 -1.67 -0.70
N ASN A 63 -17.33 -2.36 -1.59
CA ASN A 63 -17.70 -3.76 -1.36
C ASN A 63 -16.62 -4.68 -1.93
N LEU A 64 -15.65 -5.02 -1.12
CA LEU A 64 -14.54 -5.91 -1.50
C LEU A 64 -14.83 -7.39 -1.21
N THR A 65 -16.07 -7.76 -0.89
CA THR A 65 -16.47 -9.15 -0.70
C THR A 65 -16.31 -9.92 -2.02
N LYS A 66 -15.50 -10.97 -2.03
CA LYS A 66 -15.13 -11.75 -3.23
C LYS A 66 -14.41 -10.92 -4.31
N ASP A 67 -13.82 -9.78 -3.96
CA ASP A 67 -12.97 -9.03 -4.87
C ASP A 67 -11.72 -9.86 -5.19
N PRO A 68 -11.36 -10.03 -6.47
CA PRO A 68 -10.18 -10.81 -6.85
C PRO A 68 -8.88 -10.35 -6.20
N ARG A 69 -8.75 -9.06 -5.92
CA ARG A 69 -7.58 -8.49 -5.23
C ARG A 69 -7.48 -9.01 -3.80
N ILE A 70 -8.61 -9.16 -3.09
CA ILE A 70 -8.63 -9.69 -1.72
C ILE A 70 -8.36 -11.19 -1.71
N VAL A 71 -8.92 -11.92 -2.66
CA VAL A 71 -8.65 -13.37 -2.81
C VAL A 71 -7.16 -13.60 -3.04
N TRP A 72 -6.58 -12.86 -3.99
CA TRP A 72 -5.14 -12.92 -4.25
C TRP A 72 -4.30 -12.51 -3.03
N LEU A 73 -4.68 -11.44 -2.34
CA LEU A 73 -3.96 -10.99 -1.14
C LEU A 73 -3.95 -12.07 -0.05
N GLY A 74 -5.08 -12.77 0.13
CA GLY A 74 -5.15 -13.90 1.06
C GLY A 74 -4.15 -14.99 0.70
N GLN A 75 -4.10 -15.41 -0.57
CA GLN A 75 -3.15 -16.41 -1.07
C GLN A 75 -1.71 -15.95 -0.89
N LEU A 76 -1.39 -14.70 -1.22
CA LEU A 76 -0.06 -14.13 -1.02
C LEU A 76 0.37 -14.19 0.45
N LEU A 77 -0.52 -13.84 1.37
CA LEU A 77 -0.23 -13.88 2.80
C LEU A 77 0.00 -15.31 3.31
N GLU A 78 -0.68 -16.29 2.76
CA GLU A 78 -0.43 -17.71 3.05
C GLU A 78 0.94 -18.15 2.52
N GLU A 79 1.28 -17.80 1.27
CA GLU A 79 2.56 -18.14 0.64
C GLU A 79 3.76 -17.50 1.36
N LEU A 80 3.62 -16.26 1.80
CA LEU A 80 4.68 -15.53 2.49
C LEU A 80 4.87 -15.95 3.96
N GLY A 81 3.98 -16.77 4.51
CA GLY A 81 4.08 -17.28 5.88
C GLY A 81 4.16 -16.14 6.90
N GLU A 82 5.22 -16.08 7.70
CA GLU A 82 5.40 -15.08 8.77
C GLU A 82 6.00 -13.74 8.30
N ALA A 83 6.25 -13.56 7.01
CA ALA A 83 6.85 -12.34 6.50
C ALA A 83 5.92 -11.13 6.72
N LYS A 84 6.53 -9.97 7.00
CA LYS A 84 5.83 -8.70 7.17
C LYS A 84 5.50 -8.10 5.82
N VAL A 85 4.23 -7.73 5.63
CA VAL A 85 3.72 -7.15 4.39
C VAL A 85 3.16 -5.76 4.67
N LEU A 86 3.65 -4.76 3.96
CA LEU A 86 3.08 -3.42 3.93
C LEU A 86 2.13 -3.33 2.74
N LEU A 87 0.88 -2.95 2.96
CA LEU A 87 -0.07 -2.66 1.90
C LEU A 87 -0.41 -1.17 1.91
N ILE A 88 -0.32 -0.53 0.77
CA ILE A 88 -0.68 0.88 0.62
C ILE A 88 -1.81 1.00 -0.40
N CYS A 89 -2.83 1.77 -0.02
CA CYS A 89 -3.94 2.17 -0.88
C CYS A 89 -4.24 3.66 -0.71
N ARG A 90 -5.13 4.20 -1.54
CA ARG A 90 -5.34 5.64 -1.65
C ARG A 90 -6.00 6.26 -0.43
N SER A 91 -7.06 5.65 0.13
CA SER A 91 -7.93 6.31 1.11
C SER A 91 -8.22 5.47 2.34
N THR A 92 -8.63 6.14 3.43
CA THR A 92 -9.09 5.51 4.67
C THR A 92 -10.25 4.54 4.44
N GLU A 93 -11.23 4.90 3.61
CA GLU A 93 -12.40 4.04 3.32
C GLU A 93 -11.95 2.73 2.67
N LYS A 94 -10.93 2.80 1.81
CA LYS A 94 -10.34 1.62 1.17
C LYS A 94 -9.58 0.77 2.19
N VAL A 95 -8.78 1.38 3.09
CA VAL A 95 -8.12 0.68 4.21
C VAL A 95 -9.12 -0.13 5.03
N LEU A 96 -10.18 0.52 5.52
CA LEU A 96 -11.20 -0.11 6.36
C LEU A 96 -12.01 -1.19 5.61
N SER A 97 -12.18 -1.03 4.30
CA SER A 97 -12.88 -2.00 3.47
C SER A 97 -12.03 -3.24 3.18
N ILE A 98 -10.73 -3.07 2.96
CA ILE A 98 -9.75 -4.15 2.82
C ILE A 98 -9.67 -4.95 4.12
N GLU A 99 -9.48 -4.26 5.27
CA GLU A 99 -9.42 -4.91 6.58
C GLU A 99 -10.65 -5.79 6.83
N ARG A 100 -11.87 -5.23 6.64
CA ARG A 100 -13.13 -5.97 6.84
C ARG A 100 -13.30 -7.15 5.90
N ALA A 101 -12.89 -7.01 4.64
CA ALA A 101 -12.98 -8.08 3.67
C ALA A 101 -12.00 -9.21 3.98
N LEU A 102 -10.76 -8.85 4.33
CA LEU A 102 -9.70 -9.80 4.66
C LEU A 102 -9.99 -10.57 5.96
N ALA A 103 -10.46 -9.89 7.01
CA ALA A 103 -10.82 -10.52 8.29
C ALA A 103 -11.87 -11.63 8.17
N ARG A 104 -12.65 -11.65 7.07
CA ARG A 104 -13.66 -12.69 6.79
C ARG A 104 -13.10 -13.88 6.03
N GLN A 105 -11.93 -13.74 5.42
CA GLN A 105 -11.38 -14.74 4.49
C GLN A 105 -10.10 -15.39 5.03
N VAL A 106 -9.27 -14.64 5.75
CA VAL A 106 -7.95 -15.10 6.18
C VAL A 106 -7.71 -14.73 7.65
N PRO A 107 -7.30 -15.69 8.49
CA PRO A 107 -6.94 -15.42 9.88
C PRO A 107 -5.55 -14.79 9.95
N VAL A 108 -5.43 -13.50 9.61
CA VAL A 108 -4.18 -12.75 9.65
C VAL A 108 -4.23 -11.63 10.69
N LYS A 109 -3.16 -11.44 11.44
CA LYS A 109 -2.99 -10.28 12.31
C LYS A 109 -2.71 -9.07 11.43
N ALA A 110 -3.72 -8.23 11.21
CA ALA A 110 -3.63 -7.03 10.40
C ALA A 110 -3.81 -5.77 11.26
N GLY A 111 -2.89 -4.81 11.10
CA GLY A 111 -3.02 -3.46 11.62
C GLY A 111 -3.48 -2.49 10.54
N VAL A 112 -4.11 -1.40 10.94
CA VAL A 112 -4.51 -0.31 10.04
C VAL A 112 -3.74 0.97 10.37
N PHE A 113 -3.45 1.78 9.35
CA PHE A 113 -2.69 3.00 9.50
C PHE A 113 -3.22 4.08 8.53
N HIS A 114 -4.01 5.00 9.04
CA HIS A 114 -4.67 6.04 8.25
C HIS A 114 -4.81 7.36 9.02
N GLU A 115 -5.15 8.42 8.33
CA GLU A 115 -5.19 9.79 8.84
C GLU A 115 -6.21 10.02 9.95
N ASP A 116 -7.32 9.29 9.97
CA ASP A 116 -8.35 9.44 11.01
C ASP A 116 -7.97 8.83 12.36
N LEU A 117 -6.90 8.03 12.41
CA LEU A 117 -6.35 7.54 13.66
C LEU A 117 -5.60 8.65 14.40
N THR A 118 -5.73 8.68 15.72
CA THR A 118 -4.89 9.52 16.56
C THR A 118 -3.41 9.13 16.42
N LEU A 119 -2.51 10.06 16.73
CA LEU A 119 -1.06 9.79 16.68
C LEU A 119 -0.69 8.57 17.54
N VAL A 120 -1.27 8.47 18.75
CA VAL A 120 -1.04 7.34 19.66
C VAL A 120 -1.49 6.01 19.06
N GLN A 121 -2.65 5.98 18.39
CA GLN A 121 -3.13 4.77 17.72
C GLN A 121 -2.23 4.38 16.55
N ARG A 122 -1.78 5.36 15.76
CA ARG A 122 -0.83 5.12 14.66
C ARG A 122 0.49 4.57 15.19
N ASP A 123 1.06 5.17 16.23
CA ASP A 123 2.31 4.71 16.84
C ASP A 123 2.18 3.29 17.40
N ARG A 124 1.06 2.98 18.07
CA ARG A 124 0.79 1.65 18.59
C ARG A 124 0.68 0.61 17.47
N ASN A 125 -0.04 0.91 16.39
CA ASN A 125 -0.19 -0.01 15.27
C ASN A 125 1.13 -0.22 14.51
N ALA A 126 1.93 0.84 14.36
CA ALA A 126 3.27 0.75 13.77
C ALA A 126 4.22 -0.10 14.66
N ALA A 127 4.20 0.11 15.99
CA ALA A 127 4.97 -0.68 16.92
C ALA A 127 4.56 -2.16 16.89
N TRP A 128 3.26 -2.45 16.91
CA TRP A 128 2.74 -3.82 16.79
C TRP A 128 3.15 -4.49 15.48
N PHE A 129 3.18 -3.75 14.38
CA PHE A 129 3.67 -4.27 13.09
C PHE A 129 5.18 -4.56 13.13
N ALA A 130 5.96 -3.82 13.93
CA ALA A 130 7.40 -4.05 14.07
C ALA A 130 7.75 -5.26 14.96
N GLU A 131 6.86 -5.65 15.87
CA GLU A 131 7.04 -6.80 16.75
C GLU A 131 7.07 -8.12 15.97
N GLN A 132 7.94 -9.06 16.34
CA GLN A 132 8.07 -10.36 15.67
C GLN A 132 6.73 -11.11 15.64
N ASP A 133 6.07 -11.22 16.80
CA ASP A 133 4.76 -11.90 16.94
C ASP A 133 3.56 -10.96 16.74
N GLY A 134 3.81 -9.75 16.29
CA GLY A 134 2.81 -8.71 16.06
C GLY A 134 2.05 -8.87 14.75
N ALA A 135 1.50 -7.74 14.25
CA ALA A 135 0.81 -7.73 12.97
C ALA A 135 1.72 -8.20 11.84
N ARG A 136 1.19 -9.06 10.96
CA ARG A 136 1.88 -9.51 9.74
C ARG A 136 1.60 -8.60 8.54
N LEU A 137 0.43 -7.99 8.54
CA LEU A 137 0.00 -7.04 7.52
C LEU A 137 -0.24 -5.68 8.15
N LEU A 138 0.29 -4.62 7.56
CA LEU A 138 -0.10 -3.24 7.86
C LEU A 138 -0.77 -2.63 6.63
N ILE A 139 -2.04 -2.25 6.77
CA ILE A 139 -2.83 -1.64 5.70
C ILE A 139 -2.81 -0.12 5.90
N CYS A 140 -2.17 0.60 4.97
CA CYS A 140 -1.97 2.03 5.07
C CYS A 140 -2.77 2.80 4.03
N SER A 141 -3.33 3.94 4.41
CA SER A 141 -3.70 4.97 3.45
C SER A 141 -2.46 5.73 2.98
N GLU A 142 -2.57 6.40 1.85
CA GLU A 142 -1.48 7.19 1.29
C GLU A 142 -1.02 8.29 2.27
N ILE A 143 -1.95 9.10 2.76
CA ILE A 143 -1.70 10.18 3.72
C ILE A 143 -1.25 9.61 5.07
N GLY A 144 -1.91 8.58 5.56
CA GLY A 144 -1.58 7.95 6.84
C GLY A 144 -0.13 7.45 6.88
N SER A 145 0.38 6.89 5.79
CA SER A 145 1.76 6.38 5.70
C SER A 145 2.82 7.46 5.54
N GLU A 146 2.44 8.72 5.32
CA GLU A 146 3.38 9.80 5.08
C GLU A 146 4.34 10.02 6.27
N GLY A 147 5.63 10.24 5.97
CA GLY A 147 6.66 10.44 6.98
C GLY A 147 7.07 9.19 7.79
N ARG A 148 6.52 8.01 7.51
CA ARG A 148 6.90 6.74 8.16
C ARG A 148 7.76 5.87 7.25
N ASN A 149 8.59 5.05 7.87
CA ASN A 149 9.47 4.11 7.20
C ASN A 149 9.38 2.75 7.89
N PHE A 150 9.23 1.69 7.10
CA PHE A 150 9.02 0.31 7.56
C PHE A 150 10.09 -0.63 6.99
N GLN A 151 11.37 -0.23 7.05
CA GLN A 151 12.52 -0.94 6.43
C GLN A 151 12.68 -2.39 6.85
N PHE A 152 12.06 -2.82 7.95
CA PHE A 152 12.04 -4.22 8.38
C PHE A 152 11.05 -5.09 7.58
N ALA A 153 10.11 -4.48 6.85
CA ALA A 153 9.23 -5.18 5.93
C ALA A 153 9.85 -5.19 4.53
N HIS A 154 9.82 -6.34 3.86
CA HIS A 154 10.44 -6.52 2.55
C HIS A 154 9.42 -6.72 1.42
N HIS A 155 8.14 -6.79 1.76
CA HIS A 155 7.04 -6.97 0.82
C HIS A 155 6.12 -5.75 0.86
N LEU A 156 5.96 -5.11 -0.30
CA LEU A 156 5.04 -4.00 -0.51
C LEU A 156 3.95 -4.43 -1.49
N VAL A 157 2.70 -4.30 -1.09
CA VAL A 157 1.53 -4.46 -1.96
C VAL A 157 0.97 -3.08 -2.25
N LEU A 158 0.90 -2.72 -3.52
CA LEU A 158 0.20 -1.54 -4.00
C LEU A 158 -1.20 -1.97 -4.45
N PHE A 159 -2.20 -1.75 -3.59
CA PHE A 159 -3.58 -2.18 -3.85
C PHE A 159 -4.22 -1.40 -5.00
N ASP A 160 -3.84 -0.16 -5.13
CA ASP A 160 -4.08 0.72 -6.26
C ASP A 160 -2.78 1.43 -6.65
N LEU A 161 -2.67 1.84 -7.91
CA LEU A 161 -1.50 2.56 -8.40
C LEU A 161 -1.84 4.05 -8.53
N PRO A 162 -1.02 4.94 -7.95
CA PRO A 162 -1.18 6.36 -8.16
C PRO A 162 -0.82 6.71 -9.61
N LEU A 163 -1.53 7.67 -10.19
CA LEU A 163 -1.23 8.18 -11.53
C LEU A 163 0.05 9.04 -11.56
N ASN A 164 0.38 9.66 -10.42
CA ASN A 164 1.58 10.46 -10.28
C ASN A 164 2.78 9.55 -9.95
N PRO A 165 3.82 9.52 -10.81
CA PRO A 165 5.03 8.73 -10.58
C PRO A 165 5.77 9.08 -9.29
N GLU A 166 5.71 10.33 -8.84
CA GLU A 166 6.34 10.76 -7.59
C GLU A 166 5.68 10.10 -6.37
N LEU A 167 4.35 9.99 -6.38
CA LEU A 167 3.61 9.28 -5.33
C LEU A 167 3.93 7.79 -5.34
N LEU A 168 4.10 7.19 -6.52
CA LEU A 168 4.54 5.80 -6.63
C LEU A 168 5.91 5.59 -5.99
N GLU A 169 6.89 6.46 -6.32
CA GLU A 169 8.22 6.41 -5.69
C GLU A 169 8.17 6.67 -4.18
N GLN A 170 7.30 7.57 -3.71
CA GLN A 170 7.08 7.78 -2.29
C GLN A 170 6.54 6.53 -1.60
N ARG A 171 5.53 5.85 -2.18
CA ARG A 171 5.00 4.60 -1.64
C ARG A 171 6.08 3.51 -1.58
N ILE A 172 6.85 3.33 -2.64
CA ILE A 172 7.95 2.37 -2.67
C ILE A 172 9.04 2.73 -1.66
N GLY A 173 9.27 4.02 -1.42
CA GLY A 173 10.24 4.51 -0.46
C GLY A 173 9.87 4.29 1.02
N ARG A 174 8.71 3.70 1.33
CA ARG A 174 8.32 3.34 2.72
C ARG A 174 9.01 2.07 3.23
N LEU A 175 9.58 1.25 2.34
CA LEU A 175 10.40 0.08 2.67
C LEU A 175 11.89 0.39 2.73
#